data_06bd454ec770e4b76c5d56c8ef9abc7d
#
_entry.id   06bd454ec770e4b76c5d56c8ef9abc7d
#
_cell.length_a   1.000
_cell.length_b   1.000
_cell.length_c   1.000
_cell.angle_alpha   90.00
_cell.angle_beta   90.00
_cell.angle_gamma   90.00
#
_symmetry.space_group_name_H-M   'P 1'
#
loop_
_entity.id
_entity.type
_entity.pdbx_description
1 polymer ?
#
loop_
_entity_poly.entity_id
_entity_poly.type
_entity_poly.pdbx_seq_one_letter_code
_entity_poly.pdbx_strand_id
1 'polypeptide(L)'
;MSKKVILITGASSGIGKATAQKLLSEGHIVYAAARRVEPMRDLHKSGAVTLSMDITKEEDIQACIDKIIKEQGRIDVLFNNAGFGLYGSVEEVSMEDARYQFDVNIFGLARMTQLIVPYMREQGSGTIINTSSVAGKIFGPLGAWYMASKHALEGWSDCLRLELKPFGIDVIIIEPGIIETAFGEVMSGPLLKQSGNGPYKSVANALATMTESSYQAGGGSSPKLVANIVAKAIAAKNPKIRYAVGKMAKPLIFLRKWLGDKNFGRLIMSQMK
;
A
#
# COMPACT_ATOMS: atom_id res chain seq x y z
N MET A 1 24.72 -7.60 5.70
CA MET A 1 23.42 -8.01 6.29
C MET A 1 23.15 -9.45 5.86
N SER A 2 22.47 -10.24 6.68
CA SER A 2 22.06 -11.60 6.28
C SER A 2 21.04 -11.51 5.12
N LYS A 3 21.15 -12.43 4.17
CA LYS A 3 20.23 -12.57 3.05
C LYS A 3 18.85 -12.97 3.60
N LYS A 4 17.81 -12.22 3.25
CA LYS A 4 16.43 -12.43 3.70
C LYS A 4 15.55 -12.92 2.56
N VAL A 5 14.53 -13.72 2.88
CA VAL A 5 13.46 -14.15 1.98
C VAL A 5 12.29 -13.17 2.12
N ILE A 6 11.95 -12.47 1.05
CA ILE A 6 11.02 -11.35 1.06
C ILE A 6 9.91 -11.57 0.04
N LEU A 7 8.66 -11.57 0.50
CA LEU A 7 7.48 -11.55 -0.37
C LEU A 7 6.95 -10.12 -0.50
N ILE A 8 6.74 -9.68 -1.74
CA ILE A 8 6.19 -8.35 -2.06
C ILE A 8 4.93 -8.53 -2.88
N THR A 9 3.79 -8.04 -2.39
CA THR A 9 2.54 -8.00 -3.16
C THR A 9 2.42 -6.70 -3.94
N GLY A 10 1.74 -6.73 -5.10
CA GLY A 10 1.61 -5.55 -5.97
C GLY A 10 2.93 -5.09 -6.60
N ALA A 11 3.83 -6.03 -6.89
CA ALA A 11 5.19 -5.76 -7.36
C ALA A 11 5.29 -5.40 -8.86
N SER A 12 4.18 -5.36 -9.60
CA SER A 12 4.19 -5.11 -11.05
C SER A 12 4.48 -3.64 -11.42
N SER A 13 4.32 -2.70 -10.50
CA SER A 13 4.51 -1.26 -10.76
C SER A 13 4.82 -0.47 -9.48
N GLY A 14 5.09 0.81 -9.63
CA GLY A 14 5.15 1.81 -8.56
C GLY A 14 6.07 1.43 -7.39
N ILE A 15 5.56 1.58 -6.17
CA ILE A 15 6.31 1.35 -4.92
C ILE A 15 6.79 -0.11 -4.82
N GLY A 16 5.90 -1.07 -5.11
CA GLY A 16 6.24 -2.50 -5.01
C GLY A 16 7.38 -2.89 -5.93
N LYS A 17 7.33 -2.44 -7.20
CA LYS A 17 8.37 -2.70 -8.18
C LYS A 17 9.71 -2.05 -7.80
N ALA A 18 9.68 -0.78 -7.41
CA ALA A 18 10.88 -0.07 -6.97
C ALA A 18 11.51 -0.72 -5.71
N THR A 19 10.67 -1.22 -4.80
CA THR A 19 11.14 -1.93 -3.60
C THR A 19 11.76 -3.27 -3.97
N ALA A 20 11.15 -4.03 -4.87
CA ALA A 20 11.71 -5.29 -5.36
C ALA A 20 13.10 -5.07 -5.99
N GLN A 21 13.24 -4.08 -6.86
CA GLN A 21 14.54 -3.71 -7.47
C GLN A 21 15.59 -3.35 -6.42
N LYS A 22 15.22 -2.55 -5.44
CA LYS A 22 16.11 -2.13 -4.35
C LYS A 22 16.60 -3.32 -3.53
N LEU A 23 15.69 -4.20 -3.10
CA LEU A 23 16.02 -5.33 -2.26
C LEU A 23 16.82 -6.42 -3.01
N LEU A 24 16.56 -6.61 -4.31
CA LEU A 24 17.41 -7.43 -5.16
C LEU A 24 18.84 -6.89 -5.24
N SER A 25 19.00 -5.57 -5.42
CA SER A 25 20.33 -4.94 -5.47
C SER A 25 21.12 -5.06 -4.15
N GLU A 26 20.43 -5.29 -3.04
CA GLU A 26 21.02 -5.56 -1.71
C GLU A 26 21.29 -7.05 -1.45
N GLY A 27 21.02 -7.92 -2.45
CA GLY A 27 21.33 -9.35 -2.39
C GLY A 27 20.29 -10.21 -1.68
N HIS A 28 19.08 -9.70 -1.43
CA HIS A 28 17.99 -10.46 -0.84
C HIS A 28 17.33 -11.42 -1.86
N ILE A 29 16.63 -12.45 -1.36
CA ILE A 29 15.75 -13.32 -2.17
C ILE A 29 14.38 -12.66 -2.24
N VAL A 30 13.94 -12.25 -3.43
CA VAL A 30 12.69 -11.51 -3.60
C VAL A 30 11.70 -12.35 -4.40
N TYR A 31 10.54 -12.59 -3.82
CA TYR A 31 9.34 -13.10 -4.47
C TYR A 31 8.42 -11.92 -4.76
N ALA A 32 8.25 -11.62 -6.04
CA ALA A 32 7.47 -10.50 -6.53
C ALA A 32 6.12 -11.00 -7.05
N ALA A 33 5.04 -10.72 -6.32
CA ALA A 33 3.70 -11.21 -6.62
C ALA A 33 2.78 -10.09 -7.15
N ALA A 34 2.06 -10.35 -8.23
CA ALA A 34 1.03 -9.48 -8.79
C ALA A 34 0.13 -10.25 -9.76
N ARG A 35 -1.06 -9.73 -10.07
CA ARG A 35 -1.98 -10.34 -11.06
C ARG A 35 -1.37 -10.47 -12.45
N ARG A 36 -0.56 -9.49 -12.87
CA ARG A 36 0.11 -9.47 -14.17
C ARG A 36 1.61 -9.69 -14.00
N VAL A 37 2.12 -10.78 -14.54
CA VAL A 37 3.55 -11.13 -14.46
C VAL A 37 4.37 -10.37 -15.50
N GLU A 38 3.79 -10.07 -16.65
CA GLU A 38 4.47 -9.42 -17.79
C GLU A 38 5.23 -8.13 -17.41
N PRO A 39 4.63 -7.18 -16.64
CA PRO A 39 5.34 -5.97 -16.21
C PRO A 39 6.49 -6.23 -15.23
N MET A 40 6.67 -7.47 -14.77
CA MET A 40 7.73 -7.88 -13.84
C MET A 40 8.91 -8.60 -14.54
N ARG A 41 8.96 -8.64 -15.88
CA ARG A 41 10.05 -9.32 -16.63
C ARG A 41 11.44 -8.80 -16.28
N ASP A 42 11.58 -7.51 -16.03
CA ASP A 42 12.84 -6.91 -15.62
C ASP A 42 13.25 -7.34 -14.21
N LEU A 43 12.30 -7.49 -13.29
CA LEU A 43 12.55 -8.06 -11.97
C LEU A 43 13.02 -9.51 -12.06
N HIS A 44 12.37 -10.31 -12.92
CA HIS A 44 12.77 -11.68 -13.17
C HIS A 44 14.20 -11.78 -13.71
N LYS A 45 14.54 -10.96 -14.72
CA LYS A 45 15.91 -10.87 -15.26
C LYS A 45 16.94 -10.43 -14.21
N SER A 46 16.51 -9.68 -13.19
CA SER A 46 17.35 -9.24 -12.07
C SER A 46 17.40 -10.26 -10.93
N GLY A 47 16.79 -11.46 -11.09
CA GLY A 47 16.86 -12.55 -10.11
C GLY A 47 15.67 -12.66 -9.15
N ALA A 48 14.58 -11.92 -9.36
CA ALA A 48 13.35 -12.15 -8.60
C ALA A 48 12.61 -13.40 -9.09
N VAL A 49 11.96 -14.09 -8.16
CA VAL A 49 10.92 -15.07 -8.50
C VAL A 49 9.60 -14.30 -8.68
N THR A 50 9.08 -14.28 -9.90
CA THR A 50 7.82 -13.59 -10.21
C THR A 50 6.65 -14.56 -10.14
N LEU A 51 5.58 -14.15 -9.44
CA LEU A 51 4.39 -14.97 -9.18
C LEU A 51 3.13 -14.26 -9.68
N SER A 52 2.27 -15.01 -10.41
CA SER A 52 0.91 -14.56 -10.69
C SER A 52 0.07 -14.79 -9.45
N MET A 53 -0.55 -13.75 -8.92
CA MET A 53 -1.36 -13.82 -7.71
C MET A 53 -2.40 -12.71 -7.68
N ASP A 54 -3.67 -13.08 -7.60
CA ASP A 54 -4.74 -12.19 -7.21
C ASP A 54 -4.94 -12.28 -5.70
N ILE A 55 -4.72 -11.17 -5.00
CA ILE A 55 -4.80 -11.12 -3.53
C ILE A 55 -6.23 -11.33 -3.00
N THR A 56 -7.23 -11.32 -3.86
CA THR A 56 -8.64 -11.61 -3.50
C THR A 56 -8.99 -13.09 -3.62
N LYS A 57 -8.06 -13.93 -4.11
CA LYS A 57 -8.26 -15.36 -4.32
C LYS A 57 -7.44 -16.19 -3.34
N GLU A 58 -8.12 -16.98 -2.54
CA GLU A 58 -7.51 -17.84 -1.52
C GLU A 58 -6.48 -18.81 -2.12
N GLU A 59 -6.85 -19.45 -3.22
CA GLU A 59 -6.00 -20.41 -3.92
C GLU A 59 -4.70 -19.80 -4.43
N ASP A 60 -4.75 -18.55 -4.94
CA ASP A 60 -3.56 -17.86 -5.43
C ASP A 60 -2.61 -17.50 -4.28
N ILE A 61 -3.20 -17.03 -3.15
CA ILE A 61 -2.44 -16.69 -1.93
C ILE A 61 -1.73 -17.94 -1.39
N GLN A 62 -2.47 -19.05 -1.24
CA GLN A 62 -1.93 -20.30 -0.70
C GLN A 62 -0.81 -20.85 -1.61
N ALA A 63 -1.05 -20.92 -2.91
CA ALA A 63 -0.06 -21.40 -3.88
C ALA A 63 1.23 -20.55 -3.85
N CYS A 64 1.10 -19.24 -3.67
CA CYS A 64 2.23 -18.33 -3.54
C CYS A 64 3.07 -18.66 -2.30
N ILE A 65 2.44 -18.83 -1.15
CA ILE A 65 3.11 -19.14 0.13
C ILE A 65 3.75 -20.54 0.08
N ASP A 66 3.01 -21.55 -0.37
CA ASP A 66 3.49 -22.94 -0.47
C ASP A 66 4.75 -23.05 -1.32
N LYS A 67 4.77 -22.31 -2.45
CA LYS A 67 5.96 -22.25 -3.30
C LYS A 67 7.16 -21.67 -2.56
N ILE A 68 6.98 -20.56 -1.83
CA ILE A 68 8.09 -19.93 -1.10
C ILE A 68 8.60 -20.86 0.01
N ILE A 69 7.68 -21.45 0.78
CA ILE A 69 8.05 -22.36 1.88
C ILE A 69 8.72 -23.62 1.33
N LYS A 70 8.24 -24.19 0.22
CA LYS A 70 8.88 -25.35 -0.43
C LYS A 70 10.31 -25.04 -0.89
N GLU A 71 10.57 -23.84 -1.42
CA GLU A 71 11.87 -23.45 -1.97
C GLU A 71 12.86 -22.92 -0.93
N GLN A 72 12.38 -22.25 0.12
CA GLN A 72 13.21 -21.51 1.06
C GLN A 72 13.06 -21.96 2.53
N GLY A 73 12.00 -22.68 2.87
CA GLY A 73 11.67 -23.09 4.24
C GLY A 73 11.27 -21.94 5.16
N ARG A 74 11.26 -20.69 4.68
CA ARG A 74 11.02 -19.50 5.50
C ARG A 74 10.51 -18.31 4.70
N ILE A 75 9.89 -17.35 5.43
CA ILE A 75 9.59 -16.00 4.93
C ILE A 75 10.02 -15.01 6.03
N ASP A 76 11.04 -14.19 5.74
CA ASP A 76 11.56 -13.21 6.71
C ASP A 76 10.78 -11.90 6.70
N VAL A 77 10.30 -11.50 5.52
CA VAL A 77 9.60 -10.23 5.34
C VAL A 77 8.39 -10.43 4.43
N LEU A 78 7.24 -9.96 4.89
CA LEU A 78 6.05 -9.76 4.08
C LEU A 78 5.86 -8.26 3.83
N PHE A 79 5.94 -7.82 2.58
CA PHE A 79 5.59 -6.47 2.20
C PHE A 79 4.23 -6.44 1.50
N ASN A 80 3.19 -6.17 2.28
CA ASN A 80 1.82 -5.96 1.83
C ASN A 80 1.70 -4.58 1.15
N ASN A 81 1.87 -4.57 -0.17
CA ASN A 81 1.84 -3.34 -0.95
C ASN A 81 0.74 -3.35 -2.02
N ALA A 82 0.16 -4.49 -2.35
CA ALA A 82 -1.00 -4.54 -3.24
C ALA A 82 -2.14 -3.65 -2.71
N GLY A 83 -2.71 -2.83 -3.59
CA GLY A 83 -3.80 -1.93 -3.24
C GLY A 83 -4.10 -0.96 -4.36
N PHE A 84 -5.28 -0.36 -4.31
CA PHE A 84 -5.71 0.70 -5.23
C PHE A 84 -6.61 1.70 -4.50
N GLY A 85 -6.93 2.82 -5.15
CA GLY A 85 -7.83 3.83 -4.62
C GLY A 85 -9.11 3.93 -5.44
N LEU A 86 -10.25 3.63 -4.82
CA LEU A 86 -11.58 3.86 -5.38
C LEU A 86 -12.06 5.25 -4.95
N TYR A 87 -12.32 6.10 -5.93
CA TYR A 87 -12.85 7.44 -5.73
C TYR A 87 -14.17 7.61 -6.46
N GLY A 88 -15.07 8.35 -5.84
CA GLY A 88 -16.43 8.64 -6.25
C GLY A 88 -17.25 9.06 -5.04
N SER A 89 -18.44 9.67 -5.25
CA SER A 89 -19.33 10.01 -4.15
C SER A 89 -19.87 8.75 -3.47
N VAL A 90 -20.18 8.84 -2.20
CA VAL A 90 -20.68 7.69 -1.43
C VAL A 90 -21.96 7.12 -2.02
N GLU A 91 -22.82 7.97 -2.57
CA GLU A 91 -24.10 7.54 -3.15
C GLU A 91 -24.00 6.97 -4.58
N GLU A 92 -22.91 7.32 -5.33
CA GLU A 92 -22.74 6.88 -6.72
C GLU A 92 -21.84 5.65 -6.85
N VAL A 93 -20.96 5.41 -5.88
CA VAL A 93 -20.10 4.21 -5.85
C VAL A 93 -20.93 2.98 -5.53
N SER A 94 -20.87 1.96 -6.38
CA SER A 94 -21.59 0.70 -6.14
C SER A 94 -21.06 -0.01 -4.89
N MET A 95 -21.94 -0.74 -4.19
CA MET A 95 -21.52 -1.56 -3.05
C MET A 95 -20.61 -2.72 -3.46
N GLU A 96 -20.64 -3.15 -4.71
CA GLU A 96 -19.74 -4.14 -5.27
C GLU A 96 -18.30 -3.58 -5.34
N ASP A 97 -18.13 -2.40 -5.94
CA ASP A 97 -16.85 -1.71 -6.01
C ASP A 97 -16.30 -1.38 -4.63
N ALA A 98 -17.18 -0.95 -3.71
CA ALA A 98 -16.80 -0.65 -2.34
C ALA A 98 -16.30 -1.91 -1.61
N ARG A 99 -16.95 -3.06 -1.75
CA ARG A 99 -16.49 -4.35 -1.19
C ARG A 99 -15.16 -4.76 -1.82
N TYR A 100 -15.04 -4.68 -3.14
CA TYR A 100 -13.79 -5.01 -3.83
C TYR A 100 -12.61 -4.14 -3.37
N GLN A 101 -12.86 -2.85 -3.06
CA GLN A 101 -11.84 -1.99 -2.43
C GLN A 101 -11.33 -2.59 -1.11
N PHE A 102 -12.23 -3.11 -0.28
CA PHE A 102 -11.87 -3.72 1.00
C PHE A 102 -11.27 -5.11 0.81
N ASP A 103 -11.76 -5.89 -0.15
CA ASP A 103 -11.21 -7.22 -0.46
C ASP A 103 -9.72 -7.12 -0.82
N VAL A 104 -9.36 -6.15 -1.63
CA VAL A 104 -7.95 -5.94 -2.01
C VAL A 104 -7.13 -5.29 -0.88
N ASN A 105 -7.64 -4.17 -0.30
CA ASN A 105 -6.82 -3.35 0.60
C ASN A 105 -6.75 -3.86 2.04
N ILE A 106 -7.69 -4.72 2.45
CA ILE A 106 -7.82 -5.22 3.83
C ILE A 106 -7.88 -6.75 3.87
N PHE A 107 -8.90 -7.38 3.29
CA PHE A 107 -9.14 -8.81 3.52
C PHE A 107 -8.06 -9.69 2.87
N GLY A 108 -7.65 -9.40 1.65
CA GLY A 108 -6.57 -10.13 1.00
C GLY A 108 -5.22 -9.97 1.72
N LEU A 109 -4.89 -8.74 2.12
CA LEU A 109 -3.72 -8.45 2.96
C LEU A 109 -3.77 -9.19 4.30
N ALA A 110 -4.93 -9.18 4.97
CA ALA A 110 -5.12 -9.88 6.24
C ALA A 110 -4.97 -11.39 6.05
N ARG A 111 -5.55 -11.96 5.00
CA ARG A 111 -5.43 -13.38 4.70
C ARG A 111 -4.00 -13.81 4.41
N MET A 112 -3.27 -13.04 3.60
CA MET A 112 -1.83 -13.25 3.36
C MET A 112 -1.06 -13.28 4.69
N THR A 113 -1.36 -12.33 5.57
CA THR A 113 -0.72 -12.22 6.89
C THR A 113 -1.05 -13.44 7.77
N GLN A 114 -2.33 -13.85 7.84
CA GLN A 114 -2.76 -15.01 8.62
C GLN A 114 -2.01 -16.29 8.25
N LEU A 115 -1.77 -16.49 6.95
CA LEU A 115 -1.09 -17.69 6.46
C LEU A 115 0.43 -17.66 6.68
N ILE A 116 1.04 -16.47 6.74
CA ILE A 116 2.49 -16.33 6.92
C ILE A 116 2.90 -16.27 8.40
N VAL A 117 2.07 -15.70 9.27
CA VAL A 117 2.36 -15.54 10.70
C VAL A 117 2.76 -16.86 11.40
N PRO A 118 2.13 -18.03 11.15
CA PRO A 118 2.58 -19.28 11.77
C PRO A 118 4.05 -19.60 11.49
N TYR A 119 4.53 -19.42 10.26
CA TYR A 119 5.93 -19.62 9.89
C TYR A 119 6.86 -18.63 10.59
N MET A 120 6.52 -17.34 10.59
CA MET A 120 7.32 -16.32 11.29
C MET A 120 7.37 -16.58 12.81
N ARG A 121 6.25 -17.04 13.40
CA ARG A 121 6.18 -17.37 14.82
C ARG A 121 7.07 -18.57 15.16
N GLU A 122 7.08 -19.62 14.34
CA GLU A 122 7.97 -20.76 14.49
C GLU A 122 9.44 -20.37 14.34
N GLN A 123 9.74 -19.45 13.43
CA GLN A 123 11.07 -18.86 13.26
C GLN A 123 11.51 -17.99 14.46
N GLY A 124 10.59 -17.56 15.35
CA GLY A 124 10.85 -16.58 16.41
C GLY A 124 11.22 -15.19 15.90
N SER A 125 10.98 -14.90 14.61
CA SER A 125 11.34 -13.63 13.99
C SER A 125 10.58 -13.41 12.69
N GLY A 126 10.27 -12.15 12.37
CA GLY A 126 9.63 -11.77 11.11
C GLY A 126 9.43 -10.25 11.02
N THR A 127 9.14 -9.78 9.82
CA THR A 127 8.78 -8.37 9.60
C THR A 127 7.60 -8.29 8.64
N ILE A 128 6.51 -7.70 9.08
CA ILE A 128 5.33 -7.41 8.25
C ILE A 128 5.29 -5.91 8.00
N ILE A 129 5.27 -5.51 6.74
CA ILE A 129 5.23 -4.11 6.33
C ILE A 129 3.94 -3.88 5.56
N ASN A 130 3.09 -2.97 6.04
CA ASN A 130 1.81 -2.65 5.42
C ASN A 130 1.87 -1.27 4.77
N THR A 131 1.53 -1.19 3.48
CA THR A 131 1.42 0.08 2.77
C THR A 131 0.06 0.71 3.05
N SER A 132 0.04 1.62 4.02
CA SER A 132 -1.08 2.53 4.27
C SER A 132 -1.03 3.70 3.28
N SER A 133 -1.34 4.89 3.74
CA SER A 133 -1.28 6.17 3.03
C SER A 133 -1.47 7.29 4.03
N VAL A 134 -1.15 8.52 3.64
CA VAL A 134 -1.68 9.71 4.34
C VAL A 134 -3.21 9.65 4.43
N ALA A 135 -3.88 9.03 3.45
CA ALA A 135 -5.32 8.78 3.44
C ALA A 135 -5.82 7.93 4.63
N GLY A 136 -4.94 7.21 5.33
CA GLY A 136 -5.25 6.54 6.59
C GLY A 136 -5.25 7.46 7.82
N LYS A 137 -4.91 8.74 7.65
CA LYS A 137 -4.84 9.75 8.72
C LYS A 137 -5.66 10.99 8.43
N ILE A 138 -6.05 11.22 7.19
CA ILE A 138 -6.82 12.39 6.75
C ILE A 138 -8.14 11.96 6.10
N PHE A 139 -8.99 12.90 5.78
CA PHE A 139 -10.21 12.71 5.01
C PHE A 139 -10.33 13.77 3.91
N GLY A 140 -11.15 13.48 2.91
CA GLY A 140 -11.46 14.39 1.80
C GLY A 140 -12.69 13.94 1.02
N PRO A 141 -13.25 14.82 0.18
CA PRO A 141 -14.42 14.47 -0.61
C PRO A 141 -14.10 13.37 -1.63
N LEU A 142 -15.12 12.61 -2.00
CA LEU A 142 -15.10 11.57 -3.02
C LEU A 142 -14.10 10.42 -2.79
N GLY A 143 -13.42 10.39 -1.62
CA GLY A 143 -12.45 9.36 -1.26
C GLY A 143 -12.89 8.46 -0.10
N ALA A 144 -14.17 8.43 0.26
CA ALA A 144 -14.66 7.79 1.47
C ALA A 144 -14.24 6.31 1.58
N TRP A 145 -14.46 5.52 0.55
CA TRP A 145 -14.15 4.08 0.57
C TRP A 145 -12.64 3.79 0.64
N TYR A 146 -11.85 4.52 -0.13
CA TYR A 146 -10.39 4.40 -0.06
C TYR A 146 -9.85 4.80 1.31
N MET A 147 -10.25 5.98 1.80
CA MET A 147 -9.79 6.48 3.09
C MET A 147 -10.26 5.58 4.23
N ALA A 148 -11.50 5.09 4.21
CA ALA A 148 -11.98 4.12 5.17
C ALA A 148 -11.14 2.84 5.19
N SER A 149 -10.78 2.29 4.01
CA SER A 149 -9.91 1.12 3.93
C SER A 149 -8.52 1.38 4.53
N LYS A 150 -7.95 2.58 4.31
CA LYS A 150 -6.63 2.91 4.87
C LYS A 150 -6.68 3.23 6.37
N HIS A 151 -7.76 3.83 6.89
CA HIS A 151 -7.99 3.95 8.33
C HIS A 151 -8.17 2.58 9.00
N ALA A 152 -8.92 1.67 8.37
CA ALA A 152 -9.07 0.30 8.85
C ALA A 152 -7.71 -0.41 8.91
N LEU A 153 -6.86 -0.25 7.88
CA LEU A 153 -5.51 -0.84 7.85
C LEU A 153 -4.61 -0.31 8.97
N GLU A 154 -4.71 0.98 9.30
CA GLU A 154 -3.94 1.58 10.40
C GLU A 154 -4.30 0.93 11.75
N GLY A 155 -5.60 0.87 12.09
CA GLY A 155 -6.07 0.27 13.33
C GLY A 155 -5.78 -1.23 13.40
N TRP A 156 -6.03 -1.95 12.30
CA TRP A 156 -5.73 -3.38 12.19
C TRP A 156 -4.24 -3.67 12.39
N SER A 157 -3.37 -2.86 11.79
CA SER A 157 -1.91 -3.01 11.93
C SER A 157 -1.42 -2.74 13.35
N ASP A 158 -2.03 -1.77 14.07
CA ASP A 158 -1.68 -1.50 15.47
C ASP A 158 -2.05 -2.68 16.38
N CYS A 159 -3.24 -3.28 16.20
CA CYS A 159 -3.64 -4.48 16.94
C CYS A 159 -2.69 -5.64 16.64
N LEU A 160 -2.46 -5.93 15.34
CA LEU A 160 -1.55 -6.99 14.91
C LEU A 160 -0.14 -6.84 15.51
N ARG A 161 0.36 -5.61 15.57
CA ARG A 161 1.68 -5.31 16.17
C ARG A 161 1.76 -5.73 17.63
N LEU A 162 0.71 -5.47 18.41
CA LEU A 162 0.66 -5.86 19.82
C LEU A 162 0.57 -7.38 19.99
N GLU A 163 -0.22 -8.04 19.14
CA GLU A 163 -0.39 -9.50 19.14
C GLU A 163 0.90 -10.24 18.77
N LEU A 164 1.66 -9.71 17.80
CA LEU A 164 2.84 -10.39 17.28
C LEU A 164 4.14 -10.04 18.01
N LYS A 165 4.16 -9.00 18.82
CA LYS A 165 5.34 -8.57 19.57
C LYS A 165 5.97 -9.68 20.44
N PRO A 166 5.21 -10.53 21.18
CA PRO A 166 5.78 -11.61 21.96
C PRO A 166 6.52 -12.67 21.15
N PHE A 167 6.24 -12.76 19.84
CA PHE A 167 6.84 -13.73 18.93
C PHE A 167 8.04 -13.19 18.14
N GLY A 168 8.54 -11.98 18.49
CA GLY A 168 9.67 -11.37 17.79
C GLY A 168 9.35 -10.89 16.36
N ILE A 169 8.08 -10.66 16.05
CA ILE A 169 7.62 -10.22 14.73
C ILE A 169 7.30 -8.73 14.79
N ASP A 170 7.98 -7.95 13.94
CA ASP A 170 7.73 -6.52 13.82
C ASP A 170 6.63 -6.22 12.79
N VAL A 171 5.72 -5.30 13.13
CA VAL A 171 4.70 -4.78 12.19
C VAL A 171 4.97 -3.29 11.97
N ILE A 172 5.16 -2.93 10.70
CA ILE A 172 5.58 -1.59 10.25
C ILE A 172 4.55 -1.05 9.28
N ILE A 173 4.22 0.23 9.40
CA ILE A 173 3.29 0.92 8.53
C ILE A 173 4.06 1.96 7.72
N ILE A 174 3.94 1.89 6.40
CA ILE A 174 4.40 2.95 5.49
C ILE A 174 3.21 3.83 5.17
N GLU A 175 3.36 5.14 5.34
CA GLU A 175 2.34 6.16 5.09
C GLU A 175 2.80 7.07 3.92
N PRO A 176 2.68 6.63 2.66
CA PRO A 176 3.06 7.47 1.52
C PRO A 176 2.14 8.68 1.38
N GLY A 177 2.75 9.82 1.03
CA GLY A 177 2.03 10.95 0.46
C GLY A 177 1.87 10.82 -1.04
N ILE A 178 2.12 11.89 -1.80
CA ILE A 178 2.05 11.89 -3.26
C ILE A 178 3.33 11.24 -3.81
N ILE A 179 3.17 10.06 -4.43
CA ILE A 179 4.27 9.29 -5.04
C ILE A 179 4.00 9.14 -6.54
N GLU A 180 4.96 9.46 -7.38
CA GLU A 180 4.87 9.34 -8.84
C GLU A 180 4.72 7.88 -9.27
N THR A 181 3.48 7.46 -9.46
CA THR A 181 3.08 6.11 -9.87
C THR A 181 1.85 6.23 -10.76
N ALA A 182 1.44 5.15 -11.41
CA ALA A 182 0.16 5.07 -12.13
C ALA A 182 -1.08 5.23 -11.23
N PHE A 183 -0.91 5.46 -9.91
CA PHE A 183 -2.02 5.62 -8.97
C PHE A 183 -2.92 6.80 -9.33
N GLY A 184 -2.35 7.91 -9.81
CA GLY A 184 -3.13 9.08 -10.26
C GLY A 184 -4.09 8.75 -11.40
N GLU A 185 -3.61 8.04 -12.42
CA GLU A 185 -4.42 7.61 -13.57
C GLU A 185 -5.50 6.61 -13.14
N VAL A 186 -5.12 5.64 -12.29
CA VAL A 186 -6.05 4.63 -11.73
C VAL A 186 -7.13 5.28 -10.87
N MET A 187 -6.87 6.44 -10.27
CA MET A 187 -7.82 7.18 -9.45
C MET A 187 -8.74 8.08 -10.29
N SER A 188 -8.17 8.90 -11.20
CA SER A 188 -8.92 9.95 -11.92
C SER A 188 -9.95 9.39 -12.90
N GLY A 189 -9.61 8.34 -13.64
CA GLY A 189 -10.53 7.74 -14.61
C GLY A 189 -11.83 7.22 -13.97
N PRO A 190 -11.76 6.31 -12.98
CA PRO A 190 -12.94 5.86 -12.24
C PRO A 190 -13.70 6.98 -11.54
N LEU A 191 -13.02 7.96 -10.94
CA LEU A 191 -13.63 9.11 -10.30
C LEU A 191 -14.56 9.87 -11.27
N LEU A 192 -14.05 10.22 -12.45
CA LEU A 192 -14.82 10.95 -13.45
C LEU A 192 -15.94 10.10 -14.06
N LYS A 193 -15.72 8.80 -14.23
CA LYS A 193 -16.76 7.87 -14.69
C LYS A 193 -17.91 7.79 -13.68
N GLN A 194 -17.62 7.76 -12.40
CA GLN A 194 -18.63 7.63 -11.34
C GLN A 194 -19.32 8.95 -11.01
N SER A 195 -18.55 10.03 -10.82
CA SER A 195 -19.05 11.28 -10.27
C SER A 195 -18.84 12.51 -11.18
N GLY A 196 -18.36 12.30 -12.41
CA GLY A 196 -18.06 13.38 -13.36
C GLY A 196 -19.28 13.98 -14.09
N ASN A 197 -20.45 13.38 -14.00
CA ASN A 197 -21.65 13.84 -14.73
C ASN A 197 -22.86 14.15 -13.84
N GLY A 198 -22.78 13.82 -12.54
CA GLY A 198 -23.86 13.95 -11.57
C GLY A 198 -23.75 15.24 -10.69
N PRO A 199 -24.45 15.22 -9.56
CA PRO A 199 -24.43 16.33 -8.58
C PRO A 199 -23.03 16.69 -8.08
N TYR A 200 -22.09 15.75 -8.14
CA TYR A 200 -20.72 15.92 -7.65
C TYR A 200 -19.72 16.35 -8.73
N LYS A 201 -20.18 16.63 -9.97
CA LYS A 201 -19.33 16.97 -11.13
C LYS A 201 -18.27 18.03 -10.84
N SER A 202 -18.64 19.12 -10.17
CA SER A 202 -17.71 20.21 -9.87
C SER A 202 -16.56 19.75 -9.01
N VAL A 203 -16.86 19.03 -7.92
CA VAL A 203 -15.84 18.51 -6.99
C VAL A 203 -15.03 17.40 -7.63
N ALA A 204 -15.66 16.54 -8.44
CA ALA A 204 -14.98 15.46 -9.15
C ALA A 204 -13.95 15.99 -10.17
N ASN A 205 -14.32 17.00 -10.96
CA ASN A 205 -13.40 17.65 -11.90
C ASN A 205 -12.26 18.37 -11.18
N ALA A 206 -12.55 19.13 -10.11
CA ALA A 206 -11.50 19.80 -9.33
C ALA A 206 -10.50 18.78 -8.75
N LEU A 207 -11.01 17.68 -8.18
CA LEU A 207 -10.16 16.63 -7.62
C LEU A 207 -9.35 15.91 -8.72
N ALA A 208 -9.93 15.62 -9.88
CA ALA A 208 -9.22 15.01 -11.01
C ALA A 208 -8.08 15.92 -11.50
N THR A 209 -8.34 17.20 -11.73
CA THR A 209 -7.32 18.18 -12.15
C THR A 209 -6.20 18.30 -11.13
N MET A 210 -6.53 18.39 -9.83
CA MET A 210 -5.55 18.45 -8.75
C MET A 210 -4.71 17.16 -8.69
N THR A 211 -5.34 16.01 -8.92
CA THR A 211 -4.63 14.72 -8.97
C THR A 211 -3.69 14.66 -10.14
N GLU A 212 -4.16 14.96 -11.35
CA GLU A 212 -3.32 14.97 -12.56
C GLU A 212 -2.09 15.84 -12.38
N SER A 213 -2.26 17.09 -11.91
CA SER A 213 -1.13 17.99 -11.65
C SER A 213 -0.17 17.47 -10.57
N SER A 214 -0.69 16.76 -9.57
CA SER A 214 0.09 16.20 -8.46
C SER A 214 0.88 14.96 -8.85
N TYR A 215 0.44 14.21 -9.85
CA TYR A 215 1.07 12.96 -10.31
C TYR A 215 1.83 13.09 -11.64
N GLN A 216 1.79 14.26 -12.29
CA GLN A 216 2.67 14.56 -13.42
C GLN A 216 4.14 14.55 -12.99
N ALA A 217 5.06 14.46 -13.97
CA ALA A 217 6.50 14.45 -13.73
C ALA A 217 6.93 15.64 -12.86
N GLY A 218 7.56 15.37 -11.71
CA GLY A 218 7.93 16.37 -10.70
C GLY A 218 6.82 16.79 -9.74
N GLY A 219 5.58 16.31 -9.92
CA GLY A 219 4.46 16.59 -9.03
C GLY A 219 4.52 15.84 -7.71
N GLY A 220 5.07 14.64 -7.69
CA GLY A 220 5.20 13.76 -6.52
C GLY A 220 6.64 13.44 -6.14
N SER A 221 6.81 12.49 -5.25
CA SER A 221 8.11 11.92 -4.90
C SER A 221 8.33 10.61 -5.66
N SER A 222 9.59 10.31 -6.01
CA SER A 222 9.93 9.05 -6.67
C SER A 222 9.57 7.83 -5.81
N PRO A 223 9.04 6.74 -6.39
CA PRO A 223 8.86 5.45 -5.71
C PRO A 223 10.13 4.91 -5.06
N LYS A 224 11.31 5.24 -5.60
CA LYS A 224 12.61 4.87 -5.02
C LYS A 224 12.80 5.42 -3.61
N LEU A 225 12.21 6.59 -3.29
CA LEU A 225 12.26 7.13 -1.95
C LEU A 225 11.57 6.20 -0.93
N VAL A 226 10.41 5.67 -1.30
CA VAL A 226 9.68 4.71 -0.46
C VAL A 226 10.45 3.40 -0.37
N ALA A 227 10.99 2.90 -1.49
CA ALA A 227 11.81 1.68 -1.53
C ALA A 227 13.02 1.77 -0.58
N ASN A 228 13.71 2.91 -0.55
CA ASN A 228 14.84 3.14 0.36
C ASN A 228 14.41 3.14 1.84
N ILE A 229 13.23 3.69 2.15
CA ILE A 229 12.68 3.66 3.51
C ILE A 229 12.30 2.23 3.92
N VAL A 230 11.67 1.47 3.03
CA VAL A 230 11.34 0.05 3.28
C VAL A 230 12.61 -0.77 3.51
N ALA A 231 13.63 -0.63 2.66
CA ALA A 231 14.91 -1.31 2.84
C ALA A 231 15.58 -0.94 4.17
N LYS A 232 15.58 0.36 4.54
CA LYS A 232 16.07 0.84 5.84
C LYS A 232 15.29 0.24 7.01
N ALA A 233 13.97 0.13 6.90
CA ALA A 233 13.14 -0.45 7.94
C ALA A 233 13.42 -1.96 8.13
N ILE A 234 13.61 -2.70 7.02
CA ILE A 234 13.99 -4.13 7.04
C ILE A 234 15.38 -4.35 7.68
N ALA A 235 16.29 -3.42 7.47
CA ALA A 235 17.65 -3.51 7.98
C ALA A 235 17.79 -3.08 9.46
N ALA A 236 16.80 -2.36 9.99
CA ALA A 236 16.87 -1.80 11.34
C ALA A 236 16.66 -2.89 12.41
N LYS A 237 17.48 -2.88 13.47
CA LYS A 237 17.29 -3.76 14.64
C LYS A 237 16.02 -3.41 15.43
N ASN A 238 15.67 -2.12 15.49
CA ASN A 238 14.48 -1.59 16.13
C ASN A 238 13.81 -0.62 15.16
N PRO A 239 12.99 -1.11 14.21
CA PRO A 239 12.34 -0.24 13.24
C PRO A 239 11.30 0.65 13.91
N LYS A 240 11.05 1.82 13.32
CA LYS A 240 9.92 2.65 13.72
C LYS A 240 8.61 1.96 13.35
N ILE A 241 7.57 2.19 14.12
CA ILE A 241 6.22 1.65 13.84
C ILE A 241 5.67 2.25 12.55
N ARG A 242 5.93 3.54 12.27
CA ARG A 242 5.41 4.29 11.12
C ARG A 242 6.48 5.09 10.41
N TYR A 243 6.35 5.14 9.09
CA TYR A 243 7.19 5.95 8.21
C TYR A 243 6.32 6.78 7.26
N ALA A 244 6.05 8.03 7.64
CA ALA A 244 5.44 8.99 6.72
C ALA A 244 6.50 9.45 5.70
N VAL A 245 6.25 9.21 4.40
CA VAL A 245 7.24 9.36 3.33
C VAL A 245 6.65 9.99 2.06
N GLY A 246 7.43 10.83 1.42
CA GLY A 246 7.05 11.50 0.17
C GLY A 246 6.37 12.85 0.37
N LYS A 247 6.09 13.50 -0.77
CA LYS A 247 5.53 14.84 -0.82
C LYS A 247 4.19 14.90 -0.07
N MET A 248 4.00 15.94 0.72
CA MET A 248 2.82 16.21 1.55
C MET A 248 2.51 15.17 2.65
N ALA A 249 3.30 14.08 2.82
CA ALA A 249 3.00 13.08 3.85
C ALA A 249 2.96 13.70 5.26
N LYS A 250 4.07 14.24 5.73
CA LYS A 250 4.15 14.82 7.06
C LYS A 250 3.30 16.07 7.23
N PRO A 251 3.28 17.05 6.30
CA PRO A 251 2.44 18.25 6.43
C PRO A 251 0.95 17.92 6.58
N LEU A 252 0.39 17.03 5.76
CA LEU A 252 -1.04 16.72 5.83
C LEU A 252 -1.42 16.02 7.14
N ILE A 253 -0.62 15.07 7.62
CA ILE A 253 -0.83 14.40 8.91
C ILE A 253 -0.75 15.43 10.06
N PHE A 254 0.23 16.33 10.01
CA PHE A 254 0.39 17.38 11.00
C PHE A 254 -0.81 18.33 11.01
N LEU A 255 -1.19 18.88 9.85
CA LEU A 255 -2.32 19.79 9.71
C LEU A 255 -3.62 19.15 10.21
N ARG A 256 -3.88 17.89 9.85
CA ARG A 256 -5.06 17.15 10.33
C ARG A 256 -5.12 17.08 11.85
N LYS A 257 -3.98 16.81 12.49
CA LYS A 257 -3.89 16.69 13.95
C LYS A 257 -4.15 18.04 14.65
N TRP A 258 -3.64 19.14 14.10
CA TRP A 258 -3.67 20.45 14.78
C TRP A 258 -4.89 21.29 14.47
N LEU A 259 -5.45 21.20 13.27
CA LEU A 259 -6.61 21.98 12.88
C LEU A 259 -7.95 21.44 13.40
N GLY A 260 -7.98 20.17 13.81
CA GLY A 260 -9.22 19.46 14.14
C GLY A 260 -10.12 19.27 12.91
N ASP A 261 -11.26 18.59 13.09
CA ASP A 261 -12.12 18.13 11.98
C ASP A 261 -12.69 19.28 11.15
N LYS A 262 -13.24 20.28 11.81
CA LYS A 262 -13.94 21.38 11.16
C LYS A 262 -13.02 22.24 10.29
N ASN A 263 -11.87 22.64 10.83
CA ASN A 263 -10.95 23.52 10.11
C ASN A 263 -10.18 22.77 9.03
N PHE A 264 -9.80 21.51 9.27
CA PHE A 264 -9.20 20.67 8.26
C PHE A 264 -10.16 20.43 7.08
N GLY A 265 -11.43 20.13 7.36
CA GLY A 265 -12.46 19.99 6.31
C GLY A 265 -12.64 21.27 5.48
N ARG A 266 -12.66 22.44 6.13
CA ARG A 266 -12.71 23.73 5.41
C ARG A 266 -11.49 23.94 4.52
N LEU A 267 -10.30 23.63 5.01
CA LEU A 267 -9.05 23.71 4.24
C LEU A 267 -9.11 22.81 3.00
N ILE A 268 -9.49 21.54 3.16
CA ILE A 268 -9.61 20.62 2.04
C ILE A 268 -10.63 21.13 1.01
N MET A 269 -11.81 21.53 1.45
CA MET A 269 -12.86 22.02 0.54
C MET A 269 -12.51 23.35 -0.15
N SER A 270 -11.63 24.16 0.43
CA SER A 270 -11.16 25.39 -0.23
C SER A 270 -10.29 25.13 -1.45
N GLN A 271 -9.68 23.94 -1.53
CA GLN A 271 -8.88 23.49 -2.69
C GLN A 271 -9.73 22.89 -3.82
N MET A 272 -11.04 22.72 -3.58
CA MET A 272 -11.98 22.11 -4.55
C MET A 272 -12.86 23.16 -5.27
N LYS A 273 -12.49 24.44 -5.15
CA LYS A 273 -13.21 25.55 -5.80
C LYS A 273 -12.59 25.91 -7.14
#